data_3835fee389e2e525035b26ab182f7e8d
#
_entry.id   3835fee389e2e525035b26ab182f7e8d
#
_cell.length_a   1.000
_cell.length_b   1.000
_cell.length_c   1.000
_cell.angle_alpha   90.00
_cell.angle_beta   90.00
_cell.angle_gamma   90.00
#
_symmetry.space_group_name_H-M   'P 1'
#
loop_
_entity.id
_entity.type
_entity.pdbx_description
1 polymer ?
#
loop_
_entity_poly.entity_id
_entity_poly.type
_entity_poly.pdbx_seq_one_letter_code
_entity_poly.pdbx_strand_id
1 'polypeptide(L)'
;TDCEKLYIMKKNLQGKRDWFILKNMLIENILGKNGIIANKLDSYELRPQQMDMALTIEKSIEENKHLIIEAGTGVGKSMAYLIPFIFWTVRNKKKVVISTYTKTLQEQLIKKDLPFLRNALRSANDNTRQNNLPGQEDKFDFSYTLCVGGQNYLCLRRFNQLQMHGLIDTKKEVKEFQKIIQWEV
;
A
#
# COMPACT_ATOMS: atom_id res chain seq x y z
N THR A 1 1.94 -10.74 -21.43
CA THR A 1 1.02 -10.68 -20.29
C THR A 1 1.55 -9.64 -19.33
N ASP A 2 1.01 -8.40 -19.44
CA ASP A 2 1.42 -7.27 -18.63
C ASP A 2 0.90 -7.45 -17.20
N CYS A 3 1.79 -7.89 -16.31
CA CYS A 3 1.50 -7.97 -14.89
C CYS A 3 1.63 -6.57 -14.32
N GLU A 4 0.52 -5.98 -13.89
CA GLU A 4 0.52 -4.69 -13.23
C GLU A 4 1.02 -4.85 -11.78
N LYS A 5 1.86 -3.94 -11.31
CA LYS A 5 2.58 -4.04 -10.04
C LYS A 5 2.26 -2.86 -9.12
N LEU A 6 2.01 -3.16 -7.88
CA LEU A 6 1.90 -2.18 -6.80
C LEU A 6 3.22 -2.10 -6.05
N TYR A 7 3.73 -0.87 -5.84
CA TYR A 7 4.92 -0.63 -5.03
C TYR A 7 4.55 0.05 -3.72
N ILE A 8 5.02 -0.49 -2.61
CA ILE A 8 5.00 0.18 -1.32
C ILE A 8 6.37 0.80 -1.10
N MET A 9 6.43 2.14 -1.06
CA MET A 9 7.65 2.90 -0.89
C MET A 9 7.76 3.44 0.53
N LYS A 10 9.01 3.61 0.96
CA LYS A 10 9.38 4.16 2.24
C LYS A 10 9.21 5.69 2.28
N LYS A 11 8.78 6.21 3.44
CA LYS A 11 9.07 7.58 3.90
C LYS A 11 10.18 7.53 4.96
N ASN A 12 11.08 8.52 5.00
CA ASN A 12 12.24 8.51 5.89
C ASN A 12 11.83 8.41 7.37
N LEU A 13 12.24 7.34 8.03
CA LEU A 13 12.24 7.22 9.48
C LEU A 13 13.64 7.55 9.98
N GLN A 14 13.77 8.53 10.86
CA GLN A 14 15.02 8.88 11.52
C GLN A 14 14.96 8.39 12.97
N GLY A 15 15.67 7.28 13.27
CA GLY A 15 16.01 6.97 14.65
C GLY A 15 15.66 5.57 15.17
N LYS A 16 16.44 5.14 16.20
CA LYS A 16 16.30 3.87 16.93
C LYS A 16 14.98 3.76 17.71
N ARG A 17 14.29 4.87 18.00
CA ARG A 17 13.03 4.91 18.78
C ARG A 17 11.84 4.40 17.99
N ASP A 18 11.76 4.71 16.68
CA ASP A 18 10.68 4.24 15.83
C ASP A 18 10.69 2.72 15.69
N TRP A 19 11.90 2.14 15.76
CA TRP A 19 12.07 0.70 15.76
C TRP A 19 11.49 0.04 17.04
N PHE A 20 11.59 0.68 18.19
CA PHE A 20 11.04 0.16 19.45
C PHE A 20 9.51 0.15 19.44
N ILE A 21 8.88 1.17 18.89
CA ILE A 21 7.43 1.26 18.74
C ILE A 21 6.94 0.17 17.77
N LEU A 22 7.62 0.02 16.63
CA LEU A 22 7.30 -1.01 15.63
C LEU A 22 7.48 -2.44 16.15
N LYS A 23 8.49 -2.68 16.97
CA LYS A 23 8.74 -3.99 17.59
C LYS A 23 7.64 -4.42 18.56
N ASN A 24 6.98 -3.46 19.20
CA ASN A 24 5.89 -3.72 20.14
C ASN A 24 4.50 -3.78 19.45
N MET A 25 4.42 -3.45 18.16
CA MET A 25 3.20 -3.63 17.38
C MET A 25 3.18 -5.02 16.76
N LEU A 26 2.79 -6.00 17.56
CA LEU A 26 2.53 -7.35 17.07
C LEU A 26 1.32 -7.38 16.15
N ILE A 27 1.29 -8.30 15.18
CA ILE A 27 0.15 -8.50 14.27
C ILE A 27 -1.16 -8.67 15.06
N GLU A 28 -1.10 -9.32 16.22
CA GLU A 28 -2.23 -9.48 17.15
C GLU A 28 -2.77 -8.14 17.67
N ASN A 29 -1.92 -7.12 17.87
CA ASN A 29 -2.37 -5.79 18.27
C ASN A 29 -3.09 -5.05 17.13
N ILE A 30 -2.97 -5.51 15.91
CA ILE A 30 -3.61 -4.89 14.73
C ILE A 30 -4.86 -5.66 14.34
N LEU A 31 -4.75 -6.98 14.17
CA LEU A 31 -5.82 -7.86 13.71
C LEU A 31 -6.58 -8.55 14.85
N GLY A 32 -6.16 -8.38 16.09
CA GLY A 32 -6.83 -8.99 17.24
C GLY A 32 -8.20 -8.40 17.53
N LYS A 33 -8.95 -9.04 18.43
CA LYS A 33 -10.33 -8.65 18.81
C LYS A 33 -10.43 -7.19 19.29
N ASN A 34 -9.40 -6.69 19.98
CA ASN A 34 -9.31 -5.31 20.46
C ASN A 34 -8.19 -4.55 19.72
N GLY A 35 -7.85 -4.99 18.50
CA GLY A 35 -6.76 -4.43 17.73
C GLY A 35 -7.10 -3.10 17.06
N ILE A 36 -6.10 -2.50 16.44
CA ILE A 36 -6.21 -1.20 15.76
C ILE A 36 -7.31 -1.21 14.70
N ILE A 37 -7.44 -2.32 13.95
CA ILE A 37 -8.47 -2.44 12.90
C ILE A 37 -9.85 -2.62 13.51
N ALA A 38 -9.97 -3.41 14.59
CA ALA A 38 -11.24 -3.60 15.29
C ALA A 38 -11.80 -2.27 15.80
N ASN A 39 -10.97 -1.39 16.32
CA ASN A 39 -11.38 -0.06 16.81
C ASN A 39 -11.77 0.93 15.72
N LYS A 40 -11.58 0.59 14.44
CA LYS A 40 -11.89 1.44 13.29
C LYS A 40 -13.05 0.92 12.44
N LEU A 41 -13.54 -0.27 12.70
CA LEU A 41 -14.62 -0.92 11.96
C LEU A 41 -15.76 -1.27 12.92
N ASP A 42 -16.93 -0.69 12.71
CA ASP A 42 -18.11 -0.89 13.57
C ASP A 42 -18.58 -2.36 13.63
N SER A 43 -18.25 -3.16 12.62
CA SER A 43 -18.62 -4.57 12.49
C SER A 43 -17.40 -5.47 12.28
N TYR A 44 -16.33 -5.25 13.06
CA TYR A 44 -15.14 -6.09 12.95
C TYR A 44 -15.38 -7.47 13.51
N GLU A 45 -15.10 -8.48 12.70
CA GLU A 45 -15.12 -9.88 13.08
C GLU A 45 -13.70 -10.44 13.05
N LEU A 46 -13.24 -10.96 14.18
CA LEU A 46 -11.95 -11.64 14.25
C LEU A 46 -12.00 -12.94 13.42
N ARG A 47 -11.12 -13.06 12.47
CA ARG A 47 -10.98 -14.23 11.59
C ARG A 47 -9.68 -14.96 11.88
N PRO A 48 -9.73 -16.12 12.55
CA PRO A 48 -8.52 -16.87 12.89
C PRO A 48 -7.63 -17.17 11.69
N GLN A 49 -8.22 -17.49 10.53
CA GLN A 49 -7.49 -17.80 9.30
C GLN A 49 -6.74 -16.57 8.75
N GLN A 50 -7.30 -15.37 8.94
CA GLN A 50 -6.63 -14.12 8.57
C GLN A 50 -5.39 -13.88 9.45
N MET A 51 -5.54 -14.10 10.74
CA MET A 51 -4.45 -13.98 11.72
C MET A 51 -3.35 -14.99 11.43
N ASP A 52 -3.70 -16.25 11.26
CA ASP A 52 -2.79 -17.35 10.91
C ASP A 52 -1.97 -17.05 9.65
N MET A 53 -2.64 -16.56 8.61
CA MET A 53 -2.00 -16.16 7.37
C MET A 53 -1.00 -15.03 7.61
N ALA A 54 -1.37 -14.00 8.36
CA ALA A 54 -0.50 -12.85 8.63
C ALA A 54 0.74 -13.25 9.43
N LEU A 55 0.59 -14.07 10.48
CA LEU A 55 1.70 -14.58 11.30
C LEU A 55 2.62 -15.51 10.51
N THR A 56 2.06 -16.34 9.63
CA THR A 56 2.85 -17.21 8.75
C THR A 56 3.69 -16.41 7.75
N ILE A 57 3.12 -15.33 7.19
CA ILE A 57 3.85 -14.42 6.31
C ILE A 57 4.96 -13.70 7.07
N GLU A 58 4.68 -13.16 8.26
CA GLU A 58 5.69 -12.52 9.11
C GLU A 58 6.88 -13.45 9.37
N LYS A 59 6.60 -14.67 9.82
CA LYS A 59 7.62 -15.69 10.05
C LYS A 59 8.43 -16.02 8.81
N SER A 60 7.78 -16.15 7.67
CA SER A 60 8.44 -16.42 6.38
C SER A 60 9.39 -15.29 5.98
N ILE A 61 8.97 -14.04 6.20
CA ILE A 61 9.81 -12.86 5.95
C ILE A 61 11.04 -12.86 6.87
N GLU A 62 10.87 -13.14 8.16
CA GLU A 62 11.97 -13.18 9.13
C GLU A 62 12.98 -14.29 8.84
N GLU A 63 12.48 -15.46 8.45
CA GLU A 63 13.30 -16.61 8.08
C GLU A 63 13.89 -16.50 6.66
N ASN A 64 13.54 -15.46 5.91
CA ASN A 64 13.93 -15.27 4.50
C ASN A 64 13.59 -16.48 3.61
N LYS A 65 12.39 -17.02 3.79
CA LYS A 65 11.88 -18.19 3.08
C LYS A 65 10.79 -17.83 2.08
N HIS A 66 10.72 -18.61 1.00
CA HIS A 66 9.57 -18.56 0.09
C HIS A 66 8.34 -19.15 0.77
N LEU A 67 7.18 -18.57 0.48
CA LEU A 67 5.91 -18.99 1.05
C LEU A 67 4.84 -19.06 -0.05
N ILE A 68 4.08 -20.15 -0.05
CA ILE A 68 2.88 -20.31 -0.87
C ILE A 68 1.71 -20.53 0.10
N ILE A 69 0.66 -19.73 -0.02
CA ILE A 69 -0.54 -19.82 0.83
C ILE A 69 -1.76 -19.91 -0.05
N GLU A 70 -2.62 -20.87 0.25
CA GLU A 70 -3.98 -20.92 -0.26
C GLU A 70 -4.95 -20.50 0.86
N ALA A 71 -5.83 -19.57 0.55
CA ALA A 71 -6.86 -19.12 1.48
C ALA A 71 -8.17 -18.88 0.74
N GLY A 72 -9.28 -19.30 1.33
CA GLY A 72 -10.62 -19.16 0.79
C GLY A 72 -11.03 -17.71 0.51
N THR A 73 -12.15 -17.54 -0.18
CA THR A 73 -12.75 -16.20 -0.36
C THR A 73 -13.30 -15.69 0.98
N GLY A 74 -13.28 -14.36 1.18
CA GLY A 74 -13.83 -13.76 2.40
C GLY A 74 -12.93 -13.77 3.63
N VAL A 75 -11.81 -14.47 3.63
CA VAL A 75 -10.85 -14.51 4.77
C VAL A 75 -10.19 -13.17 5.10
N GLY A 76 -10.23 -12.20 4.18
CA GLY A 76 -9.55 -10.92 4.38
C GLY A 76 -8.05 -10.96 4.00
N LYS A 77 -7.72 -11.71 2.96
CA LYS A 77 -6.34 -11.91 2.47
C LYS A 77 -5.55 -10.63 2.31
N SER A 78 -6.16 -9.54 1.79
CA SER A 78 -5.47 -8.28 1.55
C SER A 78 -4.85 -7.73 2.83
N MET A 79 -5.61 -7.67 3.91
CA MET A 79 -5.09 -7.21 5.21
C MET A 79 -4.02 -8.15 5.76
N ALA A 80 -4.23 -9.48 5.61
CA ALA A 80 -3.32 -10.49 6.12
C ALA A 80 -1.91 -10.40 5.52
N TYR A 81 -1.76 -10.04 4.23
CA TYR A 81 -0.44 -9.87 3.64
C TYR A 81 0.06 -8.42 3.68
N LEU A 82 -0.82 -7.43 3.59
CA LEU A 82 -0.38 -6.03 3.60
C LEU A 82 0.29 -5.64 4.92
N ILE A 83 -0.27 -6.06 6.04
CA ILE A 83 0.21 -5.68 7.37
C ILE A 83 1.66 -6.12 7.59
N PRO A 84 2.06 -7.40 7.51
CA PRO A 84 3.44 -7.80 7.72
C PRO A 84 4.40 -7.18 6.70
N PHE A 85 3.99 -7.00 5.43
CA PHE A 85 4.83 -6.35 4.44
C PHE A 85 5.00 -4.85 4.68
N ILE A 86 3.98 -4.13 5.15
CA ILE A 86 4.10 -2.73 5.53
C ILE A 86 5.09 -2.58 6.68
N PHE A 87 4.98 -3.41 7.73
CA PHE A 87 5.92 -3.37 8.86
C PHE A 87 7.35 -3.69 8.42
N TRP A 88 7.51 -4.72 7.61
CA TRP A 88 8.83 -5.07 7.09
C TRP A 88 9.44 -3.94 6.25
N THR A 89 8.65 -3.31 5.38
CA THR A 89 9.07 -2.19 4.52
C THR A 89 9.55 -1.00 5.36
N VAL A 90 8.77 -0.63 6.35
CA VAL A 90 9.09 0.49 7.25
C VAL A 90 10.33 0.18 8.07
N ARG A 91 10.40 -1.02 8.67
CA ARG A 91 11.53 -1.47 9.49
C ARG A 91 12.84 -1.56 8.71
N ASN A 92 12.82 -2.17 7.55
CA ASN A 92 14.04 -2.45 6.78
C ASN A 92 14.39 -1.35 5.79
N LYS A 93 13.54 -0.34 5.66
CA LYS A 93 13.73 0.75 4.70
C LYS A 93 13.85 0.23 3.25
N LYS A 94 13.12 -0.81 2.91
CA LYS A 94 13.11 -1.46 1.59
C LYS A 94 11.73 -1.33 0.94
N LYS A 95 11.65 -1.65 -0.32
CA LYS A 95 10.41 -1.66 -1.10
C LYS A 95 9.83 -3.06 -1.14
N VAL A 96 8.50 -3.15 -1.12
CA VAL A 96 7.75 -4.37 -1.41
C VAL A 96 6.97 -4.15 -2.70
N VAL A 97 6.93 -5.16 -3.54
CA VAL A 97 6.14 -5.17 -4.77
C VAL A 97 5.00 -6.16 -4.59
N ILE A 98 3.78 -5.69 -4.77
CA ILE A 98 2.58 -6.53 -4.76
C ILE A 98 2.06 -6.59 -6.19
N SER A 99 2.04 -7.80 -6.76
CA SER A 99 1.53 -8.03 -8.10
C SER A 99 0.15 -8.68 -8.02
N THR A 100 -0.82 -8.14 -8.73
CA THR A 100 -2.17 -8.67 -8.82
C THR A 100 -2.56 -8.90 -10.27
N TYR A 101 -3.46 -9.85 -10.51
CA TYR A 101 -3.90 -10.17 -11.86
C TYR A 101 -5.01 -9.23 -12.37
N THR A 102 -5.87 -8.72 -11.47
CA THR A 102 -7.06 -7.96 -11.87
C THR A 102 -6.94 -6.48 -11.54
N LYS A 103 -7.41 -5.62 -12.45
CA LYS A 103 -7.53 -4.17 -12.22
C LYS A 103 -8.43 -3.85 -11.02
N THR A 104 -9.50 -4.61 -10.83
CA THR A 104 -10.42 -4.45 -9.69
C THR A 104 -9.70 -4.59 -8.36
N LEU A 105 -8.83 -5.60 -8.20
CA LEU A 105 -8.07 -5.78 -6.98
C LEU A 105 -7.00 -4.68 -6.80
N GLN A 106 -6.37 -4.22 -7.88
CA GLN A 106 -5.46 -3.07 -7.81
C GLN A 106 -6.17 -1.81 -7.31
N GLU A 107 -7.34 -1.52 -7.87
CA GLU A 107 -8.15 -0.37 -7.43
C GLU A 107 -8.58 -0.50 -5.98
N GLN A 108 -8.98 -1.68 -5.54
CA GLN A 108 -9.31 -1.95 -4.14
C GLN A 108 -8.12 -1.65 -3.24
N LEU A 109 -6.94 -2.17 -3.56
CA LEU A 109 -5.72 -1.95 -2.78
C LEU A 109 -5.36 -0.46 -2.68
N ILE A 110 -5.36 0.25 -3.82
CA ILE A 110 -4.94 1.65 -3.89
C ILE A 110 -5.97 2.61 -3.29
N LYS A 111 -7.27 2.38 -3.57
CA LYS A 111 -8.33 3.33 -3.20
C LYS A 111 -8.95 3.05 -1.83
N LYS A 112 -8.83 1.81 -1.32
CA LYS A 112 -9.50 1.38 -0.09
C LYS A 112 -8.54 0.82 0.95
N ASP A 113 -7.85 -0.28 0.66
CA ASP A 113 -7.14 -1.06 1.68
C ASP A 113 -5.91 -0.32 2.22
N LEU A 114 -5.05 0.23 1.33
CA LEU A 114 -3.85 0.96 1.73
C LEU A 114 -4.14 2.31 2.41
N PRO A 115 -5.08 3.15 1.91
CA PRO A 115 -5.50 4.36 2.63
C PRO A 115 -6.07 4.05 4.01
N PHE A 116 -6.90 3.02 4.12
CA PHE A 116 -7.46 2.59 5.41
C PHE A 116 -6.37 2.19 6.40
N LEU A 117 -5.44 1.31 6.00
CA LEU A 117 -4.32 0.88 6.84
C LEU A 117 -3.42 2.05 7.25
N ARG A 118 -3.13 2.95 6.31
CA ARG A 118 -2.32 4.14 6.60
C ARG A 118 -2.96 5.02 7.67
N ASN A 119 -4.26 5.27 7.55
CA ASN A 119 -5.01 6.07 8.52
C ASN A 119 -5.14 5.36 9.88
N ALA A 120 -5.41 4.06 9.88
CA ALA A 120 -5.53 3.29 11.11
C ALA A 120 -4.22 3.25 11.90
N LEU A 121 -3.10 2.98 11.22
CA LEU A 121 -1.77 2.91 11.86
C LEU A 121 -1.28 4.29 12.33
N ARG A 122 -1.57 5.37 11.59
CA ARG A 122 -1.25 6.74 12.02
C ARG A 122 -2.02 7.13 13.29
N SER A 123 -3.33 6.89 13.32
CA SER A 123 -4.15 7.20 14.50
C SER A 123 -3.73 6.44 15.75
N ALA A 124 -3.34 5.18 15.62
CA ALA A 124 -2.83 4.38 16.72
C ALA A 124 -1.53 4.96 17.29
N ASN A 125 -0.66 5.46 16.42
CA ASN A 125 0.58 6.11 16.81
C ASN A 125 0.32 7.45 17.54
N ASP A 126 -0.66 8.24 17.11
CA ASP A 126 -1.03 9.50 17.76
C ASP A 126 -1.60 9.26 19.17
N ASN A 127 -2.41 8.22 19.39
CA ASN A 127 -2.94 7.86 20.72
C ASN A 127 -1.84 7.40 21.70
N THR A 128 -0.79 6.75 21.23
CA THR A 128 0.34 6.33 22.07
C THR A 128 1.19 7.51 22.52
N ARG A 129 1.12 8.65 21.81
CA ARG A 129 1.90 9.87 22.07
C ARG A 129 1.32 10.78 23.17
N GLN A 130 0.07 10.63 23.56
CA GLN A 130 -0.50 11.44 24.65
C GLN A 130 0.26 11.30 25.98
N ASN A 131 1.16 10.32 26.09
CA ASN A 131 1.99 10.07 27.27
C ASN A 131 3.47 10.45 27.09
N ASN A 132 3.89 11.11 26.00
CA ASN A 132 5.30 11.40 25.72
C ASN A 132 5.60 12.90 25.57
N LEU A 133 6.80 13.28 26.06
CA LEU A 133 7.38 14.61 26.17
C LEU A 133 7.45 15.39 24.80
N PRO A 134 7.46 16.74 24.85
CA PRO A 134 7.50 17.57 23.67
C PRO A 134 8.79 17.38 22.84
N GLY A 135 8.68 17.26 21.54
CA GLY A 135 9.79 17.17 20.59
C GLY A 135 9.83 15.90 19.72
N GLN A 136 8.80 15.05 19.72
CA GLN A 136 8.77 13.83 18.91
C GLN A 136 7.72 13.91 17.79
N GLU A 137 8.16 14.36 16.60
CA GLU A 137 7.30 14.49 15.41
C GLU A 137 7.31 13.28 14.47
N ASP A 138 7.93 12.17 14.82
CA ASP A 138 8.05 11.03 13.90
C ASP A 138 6.78 10.17 13.88
N LYS A 139 5.91 10.42 12.90
CA LYS A 139 4.69 9.64 12.65
C LYS A 139 5.03 8.36 11.88
N PHE A 140 4.53 7.20 12.36
CA PHE A 140 4.55 5.98 11.55
C PHE A 140 3.82 6.25 10.25
N ASP A 141 4.52 6.15 9.16
CA ASP A 141 3.96 6.39 7.83
C ASP A 141 4.67 5.55 6.77
N PHE A 142 3.92 5.17 5.75
CA PHE A 142 4.43 4.52 4.55
C PHE A 142 3.82 5.18 3.32
N SER A 143 4.55 5.16 2.22
CA SER A 143 4.04 5.59 0.92
C SER A 143 3.85 4.41 -0.01
N TYR A 144 2.91 4.54 -0.92
CA TYR A 144 2.61 3.53 -1.93
C TYR A 144 2.27 4.21 -3.25
N THR A 145 2.51 3.49 -4.33
CA THR A 145 2.17 3.96 -5.69
C THR A 145 1.72 2.79 -6.54
N LEU A 146 0.84 3.08 -7.48
CA LEU A 146 0.44 2.14 -8.52
C LEU A 146 1.46 2.16 -9.66
N CYS A 147 1.89 0.98 -10.09
CA CYS A 147 2.68 0.82 -11.29
C CYS A 147 1.88 -0.04 -12.28
N VAL A 148 1.55 0.54 -13.40
CA VAL A 148 0.79 -0.12 -14.47
C VAL A 148 1.70 -0.45 -15.66
N GLY A 149 1.21 -1.25 -16.62
CA GLY A 149 1.97 -1.55 -17.83
C GLY A 149 2.28 -0.29 -18.64
N GLY A 150 3.40 -0.28 -19.36
CA GLY A 150 3.88 0.88 -20.11
C GLY A 150 2.87 1.49 -21.09
N GLN A 151 1.94 0.66 -21.57
CA GLN A 151 0.81 1.10 -22.43
C GLN A 151 -0.20 2.03 -21.74
N ASN A 152 -0.19 2.09 -20.40
CA ASN A 152 -1.08 2.95 -19.62
C ASN A 152 -0.41 4.29 -19.23
N TYR A 153 0.80 4.53 -19.70
CA TYR A 153 1.50 5.80 -19.52
C TYR A 153 1.60 6.58 -20.82
N LEU A 154 1.58 7.90 -20.70
CA LEU A 154 1.83 8.80 -21.81
C LEU A 154 3.27 8.60 -22.32
N CYS A 155 3.42 8.27 -23.60
CA CYS A 155 4.72 8.24 -24.24
C CYS A 155 5.09 9.66 -24.73
N LEU A 156 5.95 10.36 -24.01
CA LEU A 156 6.35 11.74 -24.33
C LEU A 156 6.89 11.86 -25.76
N ARG A 157 7.65 10.89 -26.26
CA ARG A 157 8.14 10.91 -27.64
C ARG A 157 6.99 10.91 -28.66
N ARG A 158 5.98 10.04 -28.48
CA ARG A 158 4.81 10.00 -29.38
C ARG A 158 3.96 11.26 -29.23
N PHE A 159 3.81 11.73 -28.01
CA PHE A 159 3.09 12.97 -27.73
C PHE A 159 3.72 14.16 -28.46
N ASN A 160 5.04 14.35 -28.32
CA ASN A 160 5.78 15.43 -29.00
C ASN A 160 5.72 15.28 -30.55
N GLN A 161 5.79 14.06 -31.07
CA GLN A 161 5.60 13.82 -32.50
C GLN A 161 4.21 14.24 -33.00
N LEU A 162 3.15 13.94 -32.23
CA LEU A 162 1.80 14.37 -32.55
C LEU A 162 1.64 15.89 -32.50
N GLN A 163 2.27 16.55 -31.54
CA GLN A 163 2.28 18.03 -31.49
C GLN A 163 2.96 18.66 -32.69
N MET A 164 4.09 18.08 -33.16
CA MET A 164 4.86 18.63 -34.27
C MET A 164 4.23 18.37 -35.63
N HIS A 165 3.63 17.22 -35.82
CA HIS A 165 3.18 16.76 -37.17
C HIS A 165 1.67 16.86 -37.36
N GLY A 166 0.88 17.12 -36.33
CA GLY A 166 -0.57 17.36 -36.44
C GLY A 166 -1.40 16.21 -36.99
N LEU A 167 -0.88 14.98 -36.91
CA LEU A 167 -1.56 13.77 -37.45
C LEU A 167 -2.66 13.30 -36.48
N ILE A 168 -3.71 14.08 -36.38
CA ILE A 168 -4.91 13.73 -35.58
C ILE A 168 -6.11 13.84 -36.52
N ASP A 169 -6.71 12.69 -36.85
CA ASP A 169 -7.66 12.58 -37.93
C ASP A 169 -9.12 12.87 -37.54
N THR A 170 -9.46 12.76 -36.25
CA THR A 170 -10.84 12.91 -35.80
C THR A 170 -11.04 14.04 -34.79
N LYS A 171 -12.22 14.68 -34.85
CA LYS A 171 -12.60 15.73 -33.86
C LYS A 171 -12.61 15.24 -32.40
N LYS A 172 -12.81 13.93 -32.22
CA LYS A 172 -12.79 13.31 -30.87
C LYS A 172 -11.36 13.24 -30.35
N GLU A 173 -10.45 12.75 -31.17
CA GLU A 173 -9.03 12.66 -30.82
C GLU A 173 -8.41 14.03 -30.54
N VAL A 174 -8.77 15.05 -31.35
CA VAL A 174 -8.33 16.44 -31.06
C VAL A 174 -8.75 16.91 -29.69
N LYS A 175 -10.01 16.64 -29.27
CA LYS A 175 -10.47 17.01 -27.94
C LYS A 175 -9.75 16.24 -26.81
N GLU A 176 -9.48 14.96 -27.01
CA GLU A 176 -8.71 14.16 -26.04
C GLU A 176 -7.26 14.63 -25.95
N PHE A 177 -6.65 14.93 -27.08
CA PHE A 177 -5.29 15.47 -27.15
C PHE A 177 -5.16 16.82 -26.45
N GLN A 178 -6.12 17.72 -26.64
CA GLN A 178 -6.17 19.01 -25.93
C GLN A 178 -6.24 18.84 -24.40
N LYS A 179 -6.97 17.84 -23.90
CA LYS A 179 -7.00 17.53 -22.47
C LYS A 179 -5.64 17.05 -21.95
N ILE A 180 -4.92 16.25 -22.75
CA ILE A 180 -3.59 15.75 -22.37
C ILE A 180 -2.59 16.92 -22.31
N ILE A 181 -2.64 17.87 -23.25
CA ILE A 181 -1.80 19.09 -23.21
C ILE A 181 -2.00 19.85 -21.88
N GLN A 182 -3.24 19.92 -21.39
CA GLN A 182 -3.54 20.60 -20.13
C GLN A 182 -2.96 19.90 -18.89
N TRP A 183 -2.58 18.62 -18.98
CA TRP A 183 -1.96 17.89 -17.87
C TRP A 183 -0.43 18.13 -17.77
N GLU A 184 0.20 18.59 -18.83
CA GLU A 184 1.66 18.81 -18.88
C GLU A 184 2.07 20.15 -18.24
N VAL A 185 1.13 20.94 -17.78
CA VAL A 185 1.36 22.20 -17.06
C VAL A 185 1.25 21.96 -15.56
#